data_dd76f7264985f41440f8f0d139d07b7d
#
_entry.id   dd76f7264985f41440f8f0d139d07b7d
#
_cell.length_a   1.000
_cell.length_b   1.000
_cell.length_c   1.000
_cell.angle_alpha   90.00
_cell.angle_beta   90.00
_cell.angle_gamma   90.00
#
_symmetry.space_group_name_H-M   'P 1'
#
loop_
_entity.id
_entity.type
_entity.pdbx_description
1 polymer ?
#
loop_
_entity_poly.entity_id
_entity_poly.type
_entity_poly.pdbx_seq_one_letter_code
_entity_poly.pdbx_strand_id
1 'polypeptide(L)'
;MIQGTVLSGGTGQPLRRAQVVLKPADPKASSIFQTTDDSGGFSFPKVATGRYTITVQRDGYLPLSAGRIGSYKMPPIFTVQSGQTISSFVFTMTPSGVVSGKVKFDDAEPAVSTTIQLFRSYYDRGRHGYAAAASARTDDRGEYRLHGLEPGSYYVAALYQAPPKPSGAEPLERTDANGNPLPELSYAVTFFPEAQKMSDAVPVKIAPGQEVAGIDIFLTLVHTVRVRGRVIGGLKGGVIASPNVTLRWNDPDNTASVNAPINVTLDKDQNFEIQGVTTGPYLLMASGVEAGVTLTGRQPLNVGDADVADVDVVVDAESMWSGKIRMDGDDTNTPTGLPPGLVVSLQPRRPITSPTRAQVSENGEFSIPFVSGETYDLYVTNGPSDSYVKSVRVANAEQLDQGLAASSGGVPTALEVILGARGGQVLGRAVTADPKVVASGATIALIPDPPIGRVQAYQTTQADEYGNFSLQGLPPGKYLLVGWLDQAPCDIYNPDDFVACQAQGASLTIAEGEERSAQVTAN
;
A
#
# COMPACT_ATOMS: atom_id res chain seq x y z
N MET A 1 -11.78 35.49 -7.14
CA MET A 1 -11.37 34.99 -8.47
C MET A 1 -10.17 34.06 -8.32
N ILE A 2 -10.12 32.96 -9.05
CA ILE A 2 -8.95 32.05 -9.10
C ILE A 2 -8.55 31.90 -10.56
N GLN A 3 -7.27 32.08 -10.87
CA GLN A 3 -6.74 31.93 -12.23
C GLN A 3 -5.32 31.40 -12.21
N GLY A 4 -4.94 30.70 -13.29
CA GLY A 4 -3.62 30.10 -13.40
C GLY A 4 -3.35 29.46 -14.75
N THR A 5 -2.26 28.72 -14.82
CA THR A 5 -1.80 28.02 -16.02
C THR A 5 -1.47 26.56 -15.72
N VAL A 6 -1.64 25.71 -16.71
CA VAL A 6 -1.27 24.29 -16.68
C VAL A 6 -0.14 24.06 -17.70
N LEU A 7 0.95 23.48 -17.24
CA LEU A 7 2.15 23.22 -18.02
C LEU A 7 2.47 21.72 -18.05
N SER A 8 3.16 21.30 -19.11
CA SER A 8 3.72 19.95 -19.23
C SER A 8 5.03 19.87 -18.44
N GLY A 9 5.16 18.91 -17.56
CA GLY A 9 6.41 18.57 -16.89
C GLY A 9 7.45 18.06 -17.91
N GLY A 10 8.70 18.45 -17.71
CA GLY A 10 9.80 18.12 -18.60
C GLY A 10 9.97 19.04 -19.82
N THR A 11 8.89 19.58 -20.40
CA THR A 11 8.98 20.52 -21.55
C THR A 11 8.64 21.96 -21.17
N GLY A 12 7.91 22.19 -20.06
CA GLY A 12 7.40 23.50 -19.67
C GLY A 12 6.36 24.10 -20.63
N GLN A 13 5.92 23.37 -21.64
CA GLN A 13 4.96 23.85 -22.63
C GLN A 13 3.54 23.95 -22.03
N PRO A 14 2.78 24.99 -22.43
CA PRO A 14 1.38 25.13 -22.03
C PRO A 14 0.52 23.91 -22.43
N LEU A 15 -0.33 23.46 -21.52
CA LEU A 15 -1.26 22.36 -21.75
C LEU A 15 -2.67 22.88 -22.02
N ARG A 16 -3.07 22.89 -23.28
CA ARG A 16 -4.45 23.15 -23.71
C ARG A 16 -5.36 21.95 -23.42
N ARG A 17 -6.64 22.21 -23.22
CA ARG A 17 -7.67 21.18 -23.00
C ARG A 17 -7.42 20.32 -21.74
N ALA A 18 -6.72 20.83 -20.75
CA ALA A 18 -6.68 20.23 -19.44
C ALA A 18 -7.96 20.61 -18.68
N GLN A 19 -8.61 19.66 -18.07
CA GLN A 19 -9.78 19.90 -17.22
C GLN A 19 -9.32 20.30 -15.82
N VAL A 20 -9.69 21.50 -15.39
CA VAL A 20 -9.46 22.01 -14.04
C VAL A 20 -10.75 21.96 -13.26
N VAL A 21 -10.76 21.28 -12.13
CA VAL A 21 -11.93 21.07 -11.27
C VAL A 21 -11.70 21.75 -9.94
N LEU A 22 -12.54 22.72 -9.59
CA LEU A 22 -12.56 23.36 -8.28
C LEU A 22 -13.71 22.72 -7.47
N LYS A 23 -13.37 21.95 -6.45
CA LYS A 23 -14.31 21.21 -5.61
C LYS A 23 -14.41 21.85 -4.21
N PRO A 24 -15.61 22.32 -3.80
CA PRO A 24 -15.84 22.79 -2.43
C PRO A 24 -15.63 21.66 -1.40
N ALA A 25 -15.17 22.00 -0.21
CA ALA A 25 -15.11 21.06 0.91
C ALA A 25 -16.51 20.71 1.47
N ASP A 26 -17.50 21.57 1.24
CA ASP A 26 -18.90 21.28 1.54
C ASP A 26 -19.43 20.25 0.52
N PRO A 27 -19.82 19.04 0.96
CA PRO A 27 -20.31 18.00 0.06
C PRO A 27 -21.64 18.34 -0.63
N LYS A 28 -22.37 19.35 -0.15
CA LYS A 28 -23.62 19.82 -0.74
C LYS A 28 -23.41 20.82 -1.88
N ALA A 29 -22.23 21.42 -1.98
CA ALA A 29 -21.90 22.39 -3.00
C ALA A 29 -21.37 21.71 -4.27
N SER A 30 -21.78 22.19 -5.43
CA SER A 30 -21.37 21.63 -6.72
C SER A 30 -19.96 22.04 -7.10
N SER A 31 -19.20 21.11 -7.70
CA SER A 31 -17.90 21.38 -8.30
C SER A 31 -18.02 22.30 -9.51
N ILE A 32 -17.01 23.14 -9.72
CA ILE A 32 -16.91 24.05 -10.85
C ILE A 32 -15.83 23.54 -11.79
N PHE A 33 -16.10 23.49 -13.08
CA PHE A 33 -15.22 22.95 -14.10
C PHE A 33 -14.77 24.04 -15.06
N GLN A 34 -13.50 24.01 -15.44
CA GLN A 34 -12.93 24.84 -16.48
C GLN A 34 -11.99 24.00 -17.35
N THR A 35 -11.84 24.42 -18.61
CA THR A 35 -10.90 23.79 -19.54
C THR A 35 -9.85 24.83 -19.92
N THR A 36 -8.58 24.43 -19.94
CA THR A 36 -7.49 25.34 -20.31
C THR A 36 -7.54 25.71 -21.78
N ASP A 37 -7.22 26.97 -22.06
CA ASP A 37 -7.06 27.53 -23.41
C ASP A 37 -5.72 27.11 -24.08
N ASP A 38 -5.44 27.68 -25.26
CA ASP A 38 -4.20 27.39 -26.02
C ASP A 38 -2.92 27.85 -25.30
N SER A 39 -3.03 28.80 -24.38
CA SER A 39 -1.94 29.25 -23.52
C SER A 39 -1.82 28.45 -22.21
N GLY A 40 -2.63 27.38 -22.06
CA GLY A 40 -2.72 26.61 -20.81
C GLY A 40 -3.46 27.34 -19.70
N GLY A 41 -4.05 28.49 -19.99
CA GLY A 41 -4.71 29.36 -19.01
C GLY A 41 -6.09 28.83 -18.58
N PHE A 42 -6.45 29.06 -17.31
CA PHE A 42 -7.79 28.84 -16.77
C PHE A 42 -8.22 29.96 -15.83
N SER A 43 -9.53 30.18 -15.68
CA SER A 43 -10.05 31.19 -14.76
C SER A 43 -11.42 30.79 -14.18
N PHE A 44 -11.56 30.95 -12.86
CA PHE A 44 -12.81 30.89 -12.13
C PHE A 44 -13.17 32.30 -11.63
N PRO A 45 -13.95 33.07 -12.38
CA PRO A 45 -14.17 34.51 -12.09
C PRO A 45 -15.00 34.76 -10.83
N LYS A 46 -15.90 33.84 -10.48
CA LYS A 46 -16.77 33.96 -9.31
C LYS A 46 -16.66 32.70 -8.45
N VAL A 47 -15.91 32.81 -7.35
CA VAL A 47 -15.75 31.75 -6.36
C VAL A 47 -16.26 32.27 -5.03
N ALA A 48 -17.18 31.54 -4.40
CA ALA A 48 -17.67 31.87 -3.06
C ALA A 48 -16.57 31.71 -2.00
N THR A 49 -16.77 32.33 -0.85
CA THR A 49 -15.88 32.10 0.31
C THR A 49 -16.03 30.66 0.81
N GLY A 50 -14.93 30.02 1.16
CA GLY A 50 -14.96 28.64 1.64
C GLY A 50 -13.65 27.91 1.44
N ARG A 51 -13.66 26.63 1.81
CA ARG A 51 -12.53 25.71 1.61
C ARG A 51 -12.73 24.93 0.31
N TYR A 52 -11.67 24.80 -0.46
CA TYR A 52 -11.66 24.17 -1.78
C TYR A 52 -10.48 23.23 -1.97
N THR A 53 -10.68 22.24 -2.83
CA THR A 53 -9.61 21.51 -3.51
C THR A 53 -9.64 21.85 -4.99
N ILE A 54 -8.46 21.85 -5.63
CA ILE A 54 -8.35 22.02 -7.07
C ILE A 54 -7.61 20.82 -7.65
N THR A 55 -8.15 20.24 -8.70
CA THR A 55 -7.54 19.10 -9.41
C THR A 55 -7.45 19.39 -10.89
N VAL A 56 -6.38 18.92 -11.52
CA VAL A 56 -6.18 19.03 -12.96
C VAL A 56 -6.03 17.64 -13.56
N GLN A 57 -6.76 17.39 -14.63
CA GLN A 57 -6.75 16.13 -15.36
C GLN A 57 -6.58 16.39 -16.86
N ARG A 58 -5.80 15.53 -17.52
CA ARG A 58 -5.65 15.50 -18.97
C ARG A 58 -5.22 14.13 -19.43
N ASP A 59 -5.76 13.68 -20.57
CA ASP A 59 -5.34 12.42 -21.18
C ASP A 59 -3.84 12.44 -21.51
N GLY A 60 -3.16 11.37 -21.19
CA GLY A 60 -1.71 11.22 -21.34
C GLY A 60 -0.87 11.87 -20.23
N TYR A 61 -1.50 12.36 -19.17
CA TYR A 61 -0.85 12.93 -18.00
C TYR A 61 -1.38 12.34 -16.70
N LEU A 62 -0.56 12.36 -15.67
CA LEU A 62 -0.99 11.97 -14.33
C LEU A 62 -1.89 13.06 -13.74
N PRO A 63 -3.00 12.69 -13.06
CA PRO A 63 -3.83 13.67 -12.37
C PRO A 63 -3.05 14.41 -11.30
N LEU A 64 -3.26 15.71 -11.16
CA LEU A 64 -2.57 16.56 -10.20
C LEU A 64 -3.58 17.28 -9.29
N SER A 65 -3.38 17.21 -7.98
CA SER A 65 -4.22 17.87 -6.97
C SER A 65 -3.52 18.97 -6.19
N ALA A 66 -2.29 19.34 -6.57
CA ALA A 66 -1.54 20.41 -5.95
C ALA A 66 -0.90 21.30 -7.03
N GLY A 67 -1.06 22.62 -6.88
CA GLY A 67 -0.44 23.63 -7.74
C GLY A 67 0.51 24.51 -6.95
N ARG A 68 1.11 25.48 -7.63
CA ARG A 68 2.03 26.47 -7.05
C ARG A 68 1.55 27.91 -7.35
N ILE A 69 1.86 28.82 -6.44
CA ILE A 69 1.76 30.26 -6.65
C ILE A 69 3.16 30.83 -6.41
N GLY A 70 3.87 31.17 -7.47
CA GLY A 70 5.29 31.47 -7.38
C GLY A 70 6.08 30.25 -6.89
N SER A 71 6.88 30.43 -5.83
CA SER A 71 7.60 29.33 -5.16
C SER A 71 6.77 28.58 -4.11
N TYR A 72 5.58 29.07 -3.75
CA TYR A 72 4.74 28.48 -2.71
C TYR A 72 3.92 27.31 -3.28
N LYS A 73 4.10 26.11 -2.72
CA LYS A 73 3.28 24.94 -3.02
C LYS A 73 1.98 25.03 -2.24
N MET A 74 0.87 25.15 -2.95
CA MET A 74 -0.45 25.19 -2.32
C MET A 74 -0.80 23.84 -1.68
N PRO A 75 -1.36 23.85 -0.46
CA PRO A 75 -1.88 22.63 0.14
C PRO A 75 -3.04 22.08 -0.70
N PRO A 76 -3.31 20.76 -0.64
CA PRO A 76 -4.43 20.15 -1.35
C PRO A 76 -5.77 20.82 -1.04
N ILE A 77 -5.94 21.35 0.19
CA ILE A 77 -7.13 22.09 0.62
C ILE A 77 -6.71 23.50 0.98
N PHE A 78 -7.31 24.50 0.36
CA PHE A 78 -7.05 25.92 0.62
C PHE A 78 -8.33 26.70 0.87
N THR A 79 -8.22 27.83 1.53
CA THR A 79 -9.36 28.70 1.87
C THR A 79 -9.39 29.92 0.94
N VAL A 80 -10.56 30.20 0.39
CA VAL A 80 -10.84 31.43 -0.37
C VAL A 80 -11.61 32.40 0.52
N GLN A 81 -11.06 33.59 0.70
CA GLN A 81 -11.68 34.68 1.48
C GLN A 81 -12.54 35.57 0.60
N SER A 82 -13.40 36.39 1.24
CA SER A 82 -14.26 37.33 0.52
C SER A 82 -13.43 38.36 -0.26
N GLY A 83 -13.74 38.53 -1.55
CA GLY A 83 -13.01 39.45 -2.43
C GLY A 83 -11.60 39.03 -2.82
N GLN A 84 -11.12 37.90 -2.31
CA GLN A 84 -9.78 37.42 -2.62
C GLN A 84 -9.61 37.05 -4.09
N THR A 85 -8.51 37.48 -4.66
CA THR A 85 -8.03 37.04 -5.96
C THR A 85 -6.78 36.19 -5.77
N ILE A 86 -6.82 34.95 -6.20
CA ILE A 86 -5.68 34.06 -6.30
C ILE A 86 -5.28 34.02 -7.77
N SER A 87 -4.19 34.67 -8.09
CA SER A 87 -3.63 34.72 -9.44
C SER A 87 -2.32 33.93 -9.49
N SER A 88 -1.92 33.55 -10.71
CA SER A 88 -0.65 32.86 -10.95
C SER A 88 -0.53 31.46 -10.35
N PHE A 89 -1.66 30.75 -10.26
CA PHE A 89 -1.61 29.31 -10.00
C PHE A 89 -0.89 28.61 -11.16
N VAL A 90 0.09 27.77 -10.85
CA VAL A 90 0.80 26.97 -11.84
C VAL A 90 0.67 25.50 -11.49
N PHE A 91 0.20 24.72 -12.44
CA PHE A 91 0.13 23.26 -12.36
C PHE A 91 1.08 22.66 -13.38
N THR A 92 2.08 21.91 -12.92
CA THR A 92 3.00 21.19 -13.79
C THR A 92 2.64 19.72 -13.78
N MET A 93 2.01 19.25 -14.88
CA MET A 93 1.53 17.87 -14.99
C MET A 93 2.63 16.94 -15.53
N THR A 94 2.81 15.81 -14.89
CA THR A 94 3.76 14.78 -15.35
C THR A 94 3.13 13.95 -16.47
N PRO A 95 3.76 13.82 -17.65
CA PRO A 95 3.30 12.90 -18.69
C PRO A 95 3.29 11.46 -18.16
N SER A 96 2.20 10.73 -18.41
CA SER A 96 2.08 9.34 -17.97
C SER A 96 2.80 8.37 -18.89
N GLY A 97 3.35 7.31 -18.31
CA GLY A 97 3.98 6.24 -19.05
C GLY A 97 2.99 5.25 -19.64
N VAL A 98 3.47 4.44 -20.58
CA VAL A 98 2.73 3.37 -21.24
C VAL A 98 3.60 2.13 -21.34
N VAL A 99 2.98 0.95 -21.11
CA VAL A 99 3.58 -0.36 -21.37
C VAL A 99 2.68 -1.13 -22.33
N SER A 100 3.27 -1.74 -23.37
CA SER A 100 2.54 -2.56 -24.33
C SER A 100 3.34 -3.78 -24.75
N GLY A 101 2.64 -4.85 -25.13
CA GLY A 101 3.24 -6.11 -25.55
C GLY A 101 2.19 -7.11 -25.98
N LYS A 102 2.63 -8.36 -26.16
CA LYS A 102 1.80 -9.49 -26.53
C LYS A 102 1.96 -10.63 -25.54
N VAL A 103 0.89 -11.40 -25.38
CA VAL A 103 0.94 -12.66 -24.63
C VAL A 103 0.69 -13.80 -25.61
N LYS A 104 1.53 -14.80 -25.54
CA LYS A 104 1.46 -15.98 -26.39
C LYS A 104 1.52 -17.25 -25.54
N PHE A 105 0.88 -18.29 -26.05
CA PHE A 105 1.06 -19.64 -25.55
C PHE A 105 2.41 -20.22 -25.99
N ASP A 106 2.73 -21.40 -25.48
CA ASP A 106 3.94 -22.16 -25.83
C ASP A 106 4.02 -22.59 -27.31
N ASP A 107 2.88 -22.70 -27.99
CA ASP A 107 2.76 -22.94 -29.43
C ASP A 107 2.79 -21.65 -30.30
N ALA A 108 3.07 -20.50 -29.65
CA ALA A 108 3.08 -19.17 -30.22
C ALA A 108 1.71 -18.61 -30.67
N GLU A 109 0.60 -19.29 -30.37
CA GLU A 109 -0.73 -18.74 -30.58
C GLU A 109 -1.00 -17.57 -29.62
N PRO A 110 -1.84 -16.57 -30.02
CA PRO A 110 -2.21 -15.46 -29.17
C PRO A 110 -3.01 -15.91 -27.92
N ALA A 111 -2.58 -15.51 -26.74
CA ALA A 111 -3.33 -15.76 -25.51
C ALA A 111 -4.40 -14.67 -25.30
N VAL A 112 -5.59 -14.91 -25.86
CA VAL A 112 -6.72 -13.98 -25.86
C VAL A 112 -7.36 -13.88 -24.46
N SER A 113 -7.86 -12.70 -24.09
CA SER A 113 -8.53 -12.42 -22.82
C SER A 113 -7.70 -12.72 -21.57
N THR A 114 -6.38 -12.82 -21.73
CA THR A 114 -5.45 -12.98 -20.61
C THR A 114 -5.39 -11.69 -19.80
N THR A 115 -5.50 -11.82 -18.48
CA THR A 115 -5.37 -10.68 -17.57
C THR A 115 -3.90 -10.32 -17.39
N ILE A 116 -3.56 -9.07 -17.67
CA ILE A 116 -2.25 -8.51 -17.40
C ILE A 116 -2.34 -7.68 -16.13
N GLN A 117 -1.46 -7.95 -15.18
CA GLN A 117 -1.29 -7.16 -13.97
C GLN A 117 0.08 -6.52 -13.93
N LEU A 118 0.11 -5.25 -13.59
CA LEU A 118 1.34 -4.49 -13.41
C LEU A 118 1.53 -4.26 -11.90
N PHE A 119 2.69 -4.63 -11.40
CA PHE A 119 3.07 -4.43 -10.01
C PHE A 119 4.19 -3.40 -9.92
N ARG A 120 4.02 -2.43 -9.03
CA ARG A 120 5.07 -1.47 -8.70
C ARG A 120 5.80 -1.92 -7.45
N SER A 121 7.12 -1.97 -7.52
CA SER A 121 7.98 -2.08 -6.35
C SER A 121 7.92 -0.78 -5.56
N TYR A 122 7.76 -0.87 -4.26
CA TYR A 122 7.80 0.28 -3.36
C TYR A 122 8.45 -0.11 -2.03
N TYR A 123 8.87 0.90 -1.30
CA TYR A 123 9.26 0.73 0.09
C TYR A 123 8.25 1.46 0.99
N ASP A 124 7.88 0.83 2.08
CA ASP A 124 7.15 1.46 3.18
C ASP A 124 8.03 1.40 4.43
N ARG A 125 8.63 2.54 4.76
CA ARG A 125 9.43 2.72 5.97
C ARG A 125 10.47 1.62 6.19
N GLY A 126 11.31 1.43 5.19
CA GLY A 126 12.38 0.45 5.18
C GLY A 126 11.98 -0.96 4.79
N ARG A 127 10.70 -1.21 4.45
CA ARG A 127 10.20 -2.52 4.02
C ARG A 127 9.87 -2.52 2.55
N HIS A 128 10.45 -3.47 1.85
CA HIS A 128 10.15 -3.70 0.45
C HIS A 128 8.77 -4.35 0.29
N GLY A 129 8.03 -3.92 -0.72
CA GLY A 129 6.73 -4.47 -1.08
C GLY A 129 6.40 -4.25 -2.55
N TYR A 130 5.32 -4.90 -2.98
CA TYR A 130 4.77 -4.72 -4.31
C TYR A 130 3.29 -4.34 -4.21
N ALA A 131 2.87 -3.38 -5.00
CA ALA A 131 1.48 -2.98 -5.11
C ALA A 131 0.99 -3.13 -6.54
N ALA A 132 -0.24 -3.60 -6.72
CA ALA A 132 -0.89 -3.59 -8.01
C ALA A 132 -1.08 -2.13 -8.47
N ALA A 133 -0.54 -1.80 -9.63
CA ALA A 133 -0.54 -0.45 -10.19
C ALA A 133 -1.59 -0.27 -11.31
N ALA A 134 -1.73 -1.26 -12.18
CA ALA A 134 -2.67 -1.25 -13.28
C ALA A 134 -3.01 -2.66 -13.75
N SER A 135 -4.10 -2.81 -14.47
CA SER A 135 -4.45 -4.06 -15.14
C SER A 135 -5.09 -3.81 -16.51
N ALA A 136 -4.92 -4.76 -17.41
CA ALA A 136 -5.56 -4.80 -18.72
C ALA A 136 -5.90 -6.24 -19.09
N ARG A 137 -6.59 -6.42 -20.22
CA ARG A 137 -6.77 -7.74 -20.85
C ARG A 137 -6.21 -7.71 -22.24
N THR A 138 -5.70 -8.85 -22.70
CA THR A 138 -5.28 -9.02 -24.09
C THR A 138 -6.50 -9.06 -25.01
N ASP A 139 -6.34 -8.49 -26.19
CA ASP A 139 -7.31 -8.54 -27.28
C ASP A 139 -7.26 -9.88 -28.06
N ASP A 140 -7.93 -9.94 -29.21
CA ASP A 140 -8.00 -11.11 -30.10
C ASP A 140 -6.66 -11.48 -30.77
N ARG A 141 -5.67 -10.61 -30.69
CA ARG A 141 -4.30 -10.83 -31.18
C ARG A 141 -3.31 -11.10 -30.05
N GLY A 142 -3.81 -11.23 -28.81
CA GLY A 142 -2.98 -11.34 -27.62
C GLY A 142 -2.28 -10.04 -27.24
N GLU A 143 -2.66 -8.89 -27.83
CA GLU A 143 -2.02 -7.60 -27.56
C GLU A 143 -2.63 -6.92 -26.34
N TYR A 144 -1.79 -6.20 -25.58
CA TYR A 144 -2.24 -5.42 -24.44
C TYR A 144 -1.56 -4.05 -24.38
N ARG A 145 -2.22 -3.09 -23.75
CA ARG A 145 -1.68 -1.75 -23.52
C ARG A 145 -2.14 -1.21 -22.18
N LEU A 146 -1.18 -0.91 -21.32
CA LEU A 146 -1.37 -0.26 -20.01
C LEU A 146 -0.88 1.18 -20.11
N HIS A 147 -1.72 2.12 -19.73
CA HIS A 147 -1.44 3.55 -19.80
C HIS A 147 -1.73 4.24 -18.46
N GLY A 148 -1.41 5.52 -18.36
CA GLY A 148 -1.63 6.28 -17.12
C GLY A 148 -0.63 5.92 -16.01
N LEU A 149 0.54 5.38 -16.38
CA LEU A 149 1.51 4.87 -15.43
C LEU A 149 2.40 6.00 -14.90
N GLU A 150 2.64 5.98 -13.59
CA GLU A 150 3.65 6.83 -12.97
C GLU A 150 5.05 6.40 -13.40
N PRO A 151 6.04 7.31 -13.44
CA PRO A 151 7.43 6.93 -13.59
C PRO A 151 7.86 5.97 -12.47
N GLY A 152 8.62 4.93 -12.83
CA GLY A 152 9.04 3.94 -11.83
C GLY A 152 9.46 2.61 -12.44
N SER A 153 9.70 1.63 -11.57
CA SER A 153 10.06 0.26 -11.92
C SER A 153 8.87 -0.66 -11.67
N TYR A 154 8.55 -1.49 -12.67
CA TYR A 154 7.36 -2.33 -12.67
C TYR A 154 7.66 -3.77 -13.05
N TYR A 155 6.89 -4.69 -12.51
CA TYR A 155 6.86 -6.09 -12.89
C TYR A 155 5.54 -6.38 -13.58
N VAL A 156 5.59 -7.05 -14.74
CA VAL A 156 4.41 -7.36 -15.55
C VAL A 156 4.12 -8.84 -15.45
N ALA A 157 2.90 -9.19 -15.04
CA ALA A 157 2.43 -10.57 -14.93
C ALA A 157 1.26 -10.82 -15.88
N ALA A 158 1.26 -11.98 -16.51
CA ALA A 158 0.14 -12.52 -17.29
C ALA A 158 -0.54 -13.66 -16.52
N LEU A 159 -1.85 -13.54 -16.36
CA LEU A 159 -2.70 -14.49 -15.68
C LEU A 159 -3.75 -15.01 -16.67
N TYR A 160 -3.48 -16.16 -17.25
CA TYR A 160 -4.42 -16.83 -18.15
C TYR A 160 -5.41 -17.65 -17.34
N GLN A 161 -6.68 -17.51 -17.64
CA GLN A 161 -7.75 -18.35 -17.10
C GLN A 161 -8.44 -19.05 -18.26
N ALA A 162 -8.34 -20.37 -18.28
CA ALA A 162 -9.07 -21.14 -19.25
C ALA A 162 -10.59 -20.87 -19.13
N PRO A 163 -11.31 -20.78 -20.25
CA PRO A 163 -12.77 -20.65 -20.20
C PRO A 163 -13.39 -21.74 -19.33
N PRO A 164 -14.45 -21.44 -18.57
CA PRO A 164 -15.12 -22.45 -17.78
C PRO A 164 -15.65 -23.56 -18.69
N LYS A 165 -15.42 -24.81 -18.27
CA LYS A 165 -15.97 -25.97 -18.99
C LYS A 165 -17.50 -25.87 -19.00
N PRO A 166 -18.18 -26.23 -20.08
CA PRO A 166 -19.64 -26.27 -20.13
C PRO A 166 -20.20 -27.09 -18.95
N SER A 167 -21.27 -26.59 -18.33
CA SER A 167 -21.94 -27.28 -17.23
C SER A 167 -22.40 -28.68 -17.69
N GLY A 168 -21.96 -29.72 -16.97
CA GLY A 168 -22.25 -31.12 -17.31
C GLY A 168 -21.20 -31.82 -18.19
N ALA A 169 -20.13 -31.17 -18.58
CA ALA A 169 -18.99 -31.83 -19.19
C ALA A 169 -18.28 -32.67 -18.11
N GLU A 170 -18.29 -34.01 -18.26
CA GLU A 170 -17.45 -34.87 -17.42
C GLU A 170 -15.98 -34.47 -17.61
N PRO A 171 -15.18 -34.47 -16.54
CA PRO A 171 -13.74 -34.26 -16.67
C PRO A 171 -13.22 -35.36 -17.63
N LEU A 172 -12.67 -34.92 -18.76
CA LEU A 172 -11.92 -35.83 -19.61
C LEU A 172 -10.66 -36.22 -18.82
N GLU A 173 -10.73 -37.32 -18.09
CA GLU A 173 -9.54 -37.92 -17.50
C GLU A 173 -8.66 -38.38 -18.67
N ARG A 174 -7.58 -37.63 -18.90
CA ARG A 174 -6.55 -38.05 -19.85
C ARG A 174 -5.77 -39.16 -19.18
N THR A 175 -5.74 -40.32 -19.82
CA THR A 175 -4.95 -41.46 -19.35
C THR A 175 -3.79 -41.73 -20.31
N ASP A 176 -2.70 -42.26 -19.77
CA ASP A 176 -1.60 -42.80 -20.56
C ASP A 176 -2.02 -44.13 -21.26
N ALA A 177 -1.11 -44.69 -22.04
CA ALA A 177 -1.33 -45.96 -22.73
C ALA A 177 -1.61 -47.14 -21.80
N ASN A 178 -1.34 -47.03 -20.51
CA ASN A 178 -1.54 -48.05 -19.48
C ASN A 178 -2.81 -47.77 -18.64
N GLY A 179 -3.56 -46.71 -18.96
CA GLY A 179 -4.77 -46.32 -18.23
C GLY A 179 -4.53 -45.52 -16.96
N ASN A 180 -3.30 -45.06 -16.68
CA ASN A 180 -3.03 -44.18 -15.56
C ASN A 180 -3.45 -42.74 -15.87
N PRO A 181 -4.04 -42.02 -14.92
CA PRO A 181 -4.39 -40.61 -15.13
C PRO A 181 -3.14 -39.76 -15.43
N LEU A 182 -3.19 -39.02 -16.53
CA LEU A 182 -2.17 -38.05 -16.85
C LEU A 182 -2.34 -36.79 -15.97
N PRO A 183 -1.24 -36.18 -15.54
CA PRO A 183 -1.30 -34.94 -14.78
C PRO A 183 -2.08 -33.85 -15.51
N GLU A 184 -2.86 -33.07 -14.78
CA GLU A 184 -3.50 -31.90 -15.34
C GLU A 184 -2.44 -30.84 -15.67
N LEU A 185 -2.60 -30.22 -16.84
CA LEU A 185 -1.75 -29.12 -17.28
C LEU A 185 -2.54 -27.82 -17.25
N SER A 186 -1.92 -26.76 -16.79
CA SER A 186 -2.46 -25.41 -16.84
C SER A 186 -1.35 -24.40 -17.06
N TYR A 187 -1.72 -23.21 -17.48
CA TYR A 187 -0.75 -22.13 -17.63
C TYR A 187 -0.52 -21.46 -16.28
N ALA A 188 0.75 -21.43 -15.84
CA ALA A 188 1.14 -20.73 -14.62
C ALA A 188 1.02 -19.22 -14.79
N VAL A 189 0.88 -18.50 -13.68
CA VAL A 189 1.14 -17.07 -13.68
C VAL A 189 2.57 -16.85 -14.17
N THR A 190 2.70 -16.06 -15.22
CA THR A 190 3.99 -15.84 -15.87
C THR A 190 4.35 -14.36 -15.83
N PHE A 191 5.50 -14.06 -15.25
CA PHE A 191 6.07 -12.71 -15.22
C PHE A 191 6.98 -12.51 -16.42
N PHE A 192 7.04 -11.25 -16.89
CA PHE A 192 7.90 -10.88 -18.01
C PHE A 192 9.38 -11.23 -17.75
N PRO A 193 10.09 -11.85 -18.73
CA PRO A 193 9.55 -12.35 -20.02
C PRO A 193 8.86 -13.73 -19.91
N GLU A 194 9.29 -14.62 -18.98
CA GLU A 194 8.83 -16.02 -18.85
C GLU A 194 9.02 -16.58 -17.42
N ALA A 195 9.24 -15.71 -16.45
CA ALA A 195 9.51 -16.14 -15.06
C ALA A 195 8.21 -16.57 -14.34
N GLN A 196 8.32 -17.59 -13.48
CA GLN A 196 7.21 -18.05 -12.64
C GLN A 196 7.20 -17.40 -11.25
N LYS A 197 8.30 -16.74 -10.87
CA LYS A 197 8.42 -16.00 -9.62
C LYS A 197 8.75 -14.53 -9.91
N MET A 198 8.24 -13.65 -9.07
CA MET A 198 8.52 -12.22 -9.20
C MET A 198 10.01 -11.90 -8.97
N SER A 199 10.68 -12.64 -8.09
CA SER A 199 12.14 -12.51 -7.86
C SER A 199 12.99 -12.73 -9.12
N ASP A 200 12.50 -13.55 -10.04
CA ASP A 200 13.23 -13.93 -11.26
C ASP A 200 12.79 -13.09 -12.46
N ALA A 201 11.78 -12.24 -12.28
CA ALA A 201 11.21 -11.39 -13.31
C ALA A 201 12.10 -10.19 -13.65
N VAL A 202 12.03 -9.74 -14.89
CA VAL A 202 12.78 -8.57 -15.36
C VAL A 202 11.93 -7.31 -15.13
N PRO A 203 12.42 -6.34 -14.33
CA PRO A 203 11.69 -5.10 -14.11
C PRO A 203 11.69 -4.21 -15.34
N VAL A 204 10.54 -3.63 -15.64
CA VAL A 204 10.33 -2.65 -16.71
C VAL A 204 10.40 -1.25 -16.13
N LYS A 205 11.41 -0.47 -16.51
CA LYS A 205 11.58 0.92 -16.09
C LYS A 205 10.85 1.86 -17.02
N ILE A 206 10.07 2.78 -16.46
CA ILE A 206 9.27 3.76 -17.18
C ILE A 206 9.69 5.17 -16.77
N ALA A 207 10.12 5.97 -17.71
CA ALA A 207 10.37 7.40 -17.51
C ALA A 207 9.09 8.24 -17.79
N PRO A 208 9.03 9.50 -17.36
CA PRO A 208 7.88 10.38 -17.64
C PRO A 208 7.56 10.44 -19.12
N GLY A 209 6.32 10.10 -19.51
CA GLY A 209 5.85 10.11 -20.90
C GLY A 209 6.45 9.03 -21.82
N GLN A 210 7.22 8.10 -21.27
CA GLN A 210 7.82 7.03 -22.06
C GLN A 210 6.78 5.96 -22.42
N GLU A 211 6.80 5.52 -23.67
CA GLU A 211 6.12 4.32 -24.12
C GLU A 211 7.15 3.19 -24.27
N VAL A 212 6.98 2.13 -23.46
CA VAL A 212 7.81 0.92 -23.50
C VAL A 212 7.00 -0.17 -24.19
N ALA A 213 7.37 -0.49 -25.43
CA ALA A 213 6.73 -1.53 -26.24
C ALA A 213 7.55 -2.82 -26.25
N GLY A 214 6.96 -3.92 -26.71
CA GLY A 214 7.63 -5.20 -26.84
C GLY A 214 7.84 -5.94 -25.52
N ILE A 215 7.02 -5.65 -24.52
CA ILE A 215 6.99 -6.41 -23.26
C ILE A 215 6.15 -7.66 -23.49
N ASP A 216 6.73 -8.60 -24.25
CA ASP A 216 6.06 -9.83 -24.66
C ASP A 216 6.25 -10.92 -23.62
N ILE A 217 5.18 -11.66 -23.31
CA ILE A 217 5.17 -12.73 -22.30
C ILE A 217 4.79 -14.04 -22.97
N PHE A 218 5.57 -15.09 -22.70
CA PHE A 218 5.30 -16.44 -23.16
C PHE A 218 4.79 -17.25 -21.97
N LEU A 219 3.53 -17.68 -22.04
CA LEU A 219 2.91 -18.45 -20.98
C LEU A 219 3.57 -19.82 -20.88
N THR A 220 3.88 -20.21 -19.66
CA THR A 220 4.50 -21.50 -19.36
C THR A 220 3.45 -22.52 -18.96
N LEU A 221 3.37 -23.61 -19.71
CA LEU A 221 2.52 -24.76 -19.37
C LEU A 221 3.20 -25.59 -18.27
N VAL A 222 2.49 -25.82 -17.17
CA VAL A 222 3.01 -26.53 -16.01
C VAL A 222 2.06 -27.62 -15.54
N HIS A 223 2.62 -28.60 -14.85
CA HIS A 223 1.82 -29.57 -14.12
C HIS A 223 1.08 -28.89 -12.98
N THR A 224 -0.19 -29.25 -12.82
CA THR A 224 -1.02 -28.79 -11.71
C THR A 224 -1.61 -29.97 -10.96
N VAL A 225 -1.84 -29.75 -9.69
CA VAL A 225 -2.40 -30.74 -8.78
C VAL A 225 -3.72 -30.25 -8.20
N ARG A 226 -4.43 -31.15 -7.55
CA ARG A 226 -5.65 -30.84 -6.81
C ARG A 226 -5.35 -30.76 -5.32
N VAL A 227 -5.96 -29.79 -4.67
CA VAL A 227 -5.93 -29.68 -3.21
C VAL A 227 -7.35 -29.94 -2.70
N ARG A 228 -7.50 -30.97 -1.89
CA ARG A 228 -8.77 -31.39 -1.30
C ARG A 228 -8.71 -31.32 0.20
N GLY A 229 -9.82 -30.91 0.79
CA GLY A 229 -9.88 -30.80 2.23
C GLY A 229 -11.25 -30.41 2.72
N ARG A 230 -11.31 -30.00 3.96
CA ARG A 230 -12.54 -29.65 4.63
C ARG A 230 -12.38 -28.42 5.51
N VAL A 231 -13.42 -27.56 5.54
CA VAL A 231 -13.50 -26.47 6.51
C VAL A 231 -14.12 -27.05 7.80
N ILE A 232 -13.40 -26.96 8.89
CA ILE A 232 -13.83 -27.49 10.19
C ILE A 232 -13.77 -26.42 11.27
N GLY A 233 -14.52 -26.62 12.34
CA GLY A 233 -14.56 -25.73 13.48
C GLY A 233 -15.88 -25.01 13.60
N GLY A 234 -15.85 -23.90 14.29
CA GLY A 234 -17.02 -23.15 14.71
C GLY A 234 -17.20 -23.15 16.20
N LEU A 235 -18.08 -22.30 16.69
CA LEU A 235 -18.28 -22.06 18.13
C LEU A 235 -18.79 -23.29 18.89
N LYS A 236 -19.45 -24.23 18.21
CA LYS A 236 -19.99 -25.47 18.81
C LYS A 236 -20.02 -26.67 17.84
N GLY A 237 -19.17 -26.66 16.81
CA GLY A 237 -19.19 -27.70 15.79
C GLY A 237 -20.44 -27.65 14.90
N GLY A 238 -21.03 -26.46 14.75
CA GLY A 238 -22.19 -26.22 13.91
C GLY A 238 -21.83 -26.10 12.43
N VAL A 239 -22.86 -25.99 11.59
CA VAL A 239 -22.68 -25.74 10.16
C VAL A 239 -22.32 -24.29 9.93
N ILE A 240 -21.18 -24.06 9.28
CA ILE A 240 -20.72 -22.73 8.90
C ILE A 240 -21.55 -22.27 7.70
N ALA A 241 -22.25 -21.16 7.86
CA ALA A 241 -23.03 -20.57 6.78
C ALA A 241 -22.13 -19.80 5.81
N SER A 242 -22.44 -19.91 4.51
CA SER A 242 -21.71 -19.22 3.43
C SER A 242 -20.18 -19.39 3.51
N PRO A 243 -19.68 -20.62 3.62
CA PRO A 243 -18.25 -20.85 3.69
C PRO A 243 -17.58 -20.37 2.39
N ASN A 244 -16.44 -19.71 2.53
CA ASN A 244 -15.60 -19.27 1.43
C ASN A 244 -14.19 -19.79 1.66
N VAL A 245 -13.61 -20.40 0.63
CA VAL A 245 -12.23 -20.89 0.66
C VAL A 245 -11.45 -20.22 -0.46
N THR A 246 -10.27 -19.72 -0.14
CA THR A 246 -9.37 -19.09 -1.10
C THR A 246 -7.95 -19.61 -0.88
N LEU A 247 -7.21 -19.80 -1.97
CA LEU A 247 -5.82 -20.19 -1.94
C LEU A 247 -4.99 -19.03 -2.49
N ARG A 248 -4.02 -18.56 -1.72
CA ARG A 248 -3.13 -17.46 -2.13
C ARG A 248 -1.69 -17.90 -2.09
N TRP A 249 -0.89 -17.40 -3.01
CA TRP A 249 0.55 -17.60 -2.96
C TRP A 249 1.12 -17.01 -1.67
N ASN A 250 1.91 -17.79 -0.94
CA ASN A 250 2.48 -17.39 0.35
C ASN A 250 4.00 -17.17 0.23
N ASP A 251 4.37 -16.20 -0.60
CA ASP A 251 5.76 -15.79 -0.72
C ASP A 251 5.99 -14.59 0.25
N PRO A 252 6.88 -14.72 1.24
CA PRO A 252 7.16 -13.65 2.17
C PRO A 252 7.74 -12.39 1.50
N ASP A 253 8.43 -12.57 0.38
CA ASP A 253 9.03 -11.47 -0.39
C ASP A 253 8.02 -10.84 -1.38
N ASN A 254 6.90 -11.52 -1.63
CA ASN A 254 5.86 -11.06 -2.55
C ASN A 254 4.61 -10.63 -1.80
N THR A 255 4.56 -9.37 -1.42
CA THR A 255 3.38 -8.75 -0.77
C THR A 255 2.23 -8.52 -1.75
N ALA A 256 2.48 -8.59 -3.06
CA ALA A 256 1.45 -8.50 -4.06
C ALA A 256 0.69 -9.83 -4.13
N SER A 257 -0.59 -9.80 -3.81
CA SER A 257 -1.47 -10.95 -4.05
C SER A 257 -1.67 -11.14 -5.54
N VAL A 258 -0.75 -11.88 -6.19
CA VAL A 258 -1.02 -12.41 -7.51
C VAL A 258 -1.99 -13.58 -7.32
N ASN A 259 -3.26 -13.29 -7.42
CA ASN A 259 -4.28 -14.34 -7.36
C ASN A 259 -4.31 -15.04 -8.71
N ALA A 260 -3.68 -16.19 -8.81
CA ALA A 260 -3.99 -17.08 -9.91
C ALA A 260 -5.50 -17.37 -9.87
N PRO A 261 -6.18 -17.39 -11.01
CA PRO A 261 -7.58 -17.78 -11.07
C PRO A 261 -7.66 -19.27 -10.73
N ILE A 262 -8.01 -19.57 -9.50
CA ILE A 262 -8.15 -20.93 -8.99
C ILE A 262 -9.64 -21.24 -8.84
N ASN A 263 -10.08 -22.35 -9.43
CA ASN A 263 -11.45 -22.81 -9.29
C ASN A 263 -11.59 -23.54 -7.96
N VAL A 264 -12.39 -23.02 -7.07
CA VAL A 264 -12.73 -23.65 -5.80
C VAL A 264 -14.16 -24.13 -5.86
N THR A 265 -14.37 -25.40 -5.60
CA THR A 265 -15.70 -26.00 -5.39
C THR A 265 -15.88 -26.33 -3.92
N LEU A 266 -17.05 -26.00 -3.38
CA LEU A 266 -17.45 -26.34 -2.01
C LEU A 266 -18.74 -27.16 -2.07
N ASP A 267 -18.78 -28.25 -1.32
CA ASP A 267 -19.99 -29.05 -1.17
C ASP A 267 -20.77 -28.66 0.11
N LYS A 268 -21.96 -29.26 0.26
CA LYS A 268 -22.84 -29.03 1.42
C LYS A 268 -22.25 -29.54 2.76
N ASP A 269 -21.29 -30.46 2.68
CA ASP A 269 -20.62 -31.05 3.83
C ASP A 269 -19.31 -30.31 4.17
N GLN A 270 -19.11 -29.12 3.55
CA GLN A 270 -17.98 -28.22 3.74
C GLN A 270 -16.64 -28.79 3.24
N ASN A 271 -16.67 -29.80 2.39
CA ASN A 271 -15.48 -30.25 1.69
C ASN A 271 -15.21 -29.33 0.51
N PHE A 272 -13.94 -29.03 0.29
CA PHE A 272 -13.51 -28.23 -0.85
C PHE A 272 -12.58 -29.02 -1.77
N GLU A 273 -12.64 -28.69 -3.04
CA GLU A 273 -11.64 -29.07 -4.05
C GLU A 273 -11.17 -27.83 -4.79
N ILE A 274 -9.85 -27.69 -4.88
CA ILE A 274 -9.16 -26.63 -5.59
C ILE A 274 -8.38 -27.28 -6.72
N GLN A 275 -8.68 -26.91 -7.97
CA GLN A 275 -8.05 -27.46 -9.16
C GLN A 275 -7.08 -26.44 -9.77
N GLY A 276 -6.09 -26.93 -10.51
CA GLY A 276 -5.15 -26.08 -11.22
C GLY A 276 -4.08 -25.45 -10.32
N VAL A 277 -3.76 -26.07 -9.19
CA VAL A 277 -2.77 -25.56 -8.24
C VAL A 277 -1.36 -25.94 -8.71
N THR A 278 -0.49 -24.94 -8.85
CA THR A 278 0.93 -25.14 -9.20
C THR A 278 1.77 -25.48 -7.97
N THR A 279 2.94 -26.06 -8.18
CA THR A 279 3.89 -26.36 -7.09
C THR A 279 4.35 -25.07 -6.41
N GLY A 280 4.38 -25.03 -5.07
CA GLY A 280 4.90 -23.91 -4.30
C GLY A 280 4.25 -23.69 -2.93
N PRO A 281 4.63 -22.62 -2.23
CA PRO A 281 4.07 -22.27 -0.95
C PRO A 281 2.76 -21.50 -1.11
N TYR A 282 1.75 -21.90 -0.37
CA TYR A 282 0.42 -21.28 -0.39
C TYR A 282 -0.07 -20.99 1.03
N LEU A 283 -0.99 -20.04 1.13
CA LEU A 283 -1.82 -19.80 2.29
C LEU A 283 -3.27 -20.10 1.92
N LEU A 284 -3.78 -21.19 2.45
CA LEU A 284 -5.18 -21.57 2.34
C LEU A 284 -5.96 -20.78 3.39
N MET A 285 -6.98 -20.05 2.97
CA MET A 285 -7.80 -19.21 3.84
C MET A 285 -9.25 -19.68 3.73
N ALA A 286 -9.90 -19.80 4.87
CA ALA A 286 -11.33 -20.08 4.95
C ALA A 286 -12.03 -19.01 5.81
N SER A 287 -13.27 -18.72 5.47
CA SER A 287 -14.14 -17.84 6.26
C SER A 287 -15.60 -18.28 6.14
N GLY A 288 -16.40 -17.90 7.12
CA GLY A 288 -17.84 -18.13 7.11
C GLY A 288 -18.52 -17.46 8.30
N VAL A 289 -19.79 -17.75 8.50
CA VAL A 289 -20.57 -17.17 9.61
C VAL A 289 -21.28 -18.29 10.38
N GLU A 290 -21.18 -18.30 11.70
CA GLU A 290 -21.95 -19.15 12.58
C GLU A 290 -22.63 -18.32 13.67
N ALA A 291 -23.94 -18.47 13.81
CA ALA A 291 -24.75 -17.72 14.79
C ALA A 291 -24.54 -16.19 14.76
N GLY A 292 -24.26 -15.63 13.57
CA GLY A 292 -23.99 -14.19 13.39
C GLY A 292 -22.55 -13.76 13.70
N VAL A 293 -21.67 -14.70 14.05
CA VAL A 293 -20.25 -14.44 14.31
C VAL A 293 -19.46 -14.83 13.06
N THR A 294 -18.60 -13.93 12.59
CA THR A 294 -17.65 -14.22 11.50
C THR A 294 -16.52 -15.11 12.02
N LEU A 295 -16.30 -16.21 11.32
CA LEU A 295 -15.23 -17.15 11.57
C LEU A 295 -14.18 -17.02 10.47
N THR A 296 -12.91 -17.13 10.82
CA THR A 296 -11.80 -17.13 9.87
C THR A 296 -10.77 -18.19 10.23
N GLY A 297 -10.13 -18.75 9.22
CA GLY A 297 -9.06 -19.74 9.40
C GLY A 297 -7.99 -19.63 8.33
N ARG A 298 -6.78 -20.05 8.66
CA ARG A 298 -5.63 -20.01 7.76
C ARG A 298 -4.75 -21.23 7.97
N GLN A 299 -4.35 -21.84 6.86
CA GLN A 299 -3.47 -22.99 6.85
C GLN A 299 -2.36 -22.78 5.82
N PRO A 300 -1.09 -22.62 6.25
CA PRO A 300 0.04 -22.69 5.34
C PRO A 300 0.11 -24.07 4.68
N LEU A 301 0.35 -24.09 3.37
CA LEU A 301 0.37 -25.31 2.58
C LEU A 301 1.55 -25.25 1.60
N ASN A 302 2.40 -26.27 1.61
CA ASN A 302 3.40 -26.48 0.58
C ASN A 302 2.89 -27.51 -0.41
N VAL A 303 2.62 -27.09 -1.64
CA VAL A 303 2.12 -27.96 -2.72
C VAL A 303 3.32 -28.49 -3.51
N GLY A 304 3.43 -29.80 -3.60
CA GLY A 304 4.40 -30.53 -4.43
C GLY A 304 3.81 -30.95 -5.77
N ASP A 305 4.40 -31.99 -6.35
CA ASP A 305 4.03 -32.51 -7.67
C ASP A 305 2.87 -33.55 -7.63
N ALA A 306 2.30 -33.81 -6.45
CA ALA A 306 1.20 -34.75 -6.25
C ALA A 306 -0.02 -34.06 -5.64
N ASP A 307 -1.21 -34.61 -5.91
CA ASP A 307 -2.45 -34.17 -5.29
C ASP A 307 -2.33 -34.17 -3.77
N VAL A 308 -2.85 -33.09 -3.16
CA VAL A 308 -2.88 -32.93 -1.71
C VAL A 308 -4.28 -33.22 -1.22
N ALA A 309 -4.40 -34.17 -0.31
CA ALA A 309 -5.68 -34.57 0.29
C ALA A 309 -5.67 -34.31 1.81
N ASP A 310 -6.86 -34.41 2.41
CA ASP A 310 -7.07 -34.33 3.86
C ASP A 310 -6.57 -33.05 4.51
N VAL A 311 -6.74 -31.92 3.81
CA VAL A 311 -6.37 -30.60 4.34
C VAL A 311 -7.52 -30.04 5.16
N ASP A 312 -7.40 -30.10 6.49
CA ASP A 312 -8.37 -29.50 7.39
C ASP A 312 -8.04 -28.01 7.63
N VAL A 313 -8.97 -27.11 7.31
CA VAL A 313 -8.85 -25.68 7.64
C VAL A 313 -9.76 -25.38 8.82
N VAL A 314 -9.15 -25.15 9.97
CA VAL A 314 -9.88 -24.79 11.18
C VAL A 314 -10.26 -23.32 11.12
N VAL A 315 -11.56 -23.02 11.27
CA VAL A 315 -12.06 -21.65 11.40
C VAL A 315 -12.58 -21.40 12.80
N ASP A 316 -12.18 -20.27 13.36
CA ASP A 316 -12.56 -19.83 14.70
C ASP A 316 -13.03 -18.39 14.69
N ALA A 317 -13.68 -17.96 15.78
CA ALA A 317 -14.01 -16.57 15.99
C ALA A 317 -12.73 -15.71 16.00
N GLU A 318 -12.90 -14.46 15.65
CA GLU A 318 -11.81 -13.50 15.60
C GLU A 318 -11.06 -13.47 16.94
N SER A 319 -9.76 -13.70 16.89
CA SER A 319 -8.90 -13.69 18.08
C SER A 319 -8.67 -12.26 18.55
N MET A 320 -8.61 -12.06 19.86
CA MET A 320 -8.44 -10.74 20.47
C MET A 320 -7.18 -10.69 21.32
N TRP A 321 -6.36 -9.65 21.14
CA TRP A 321 -5.34 -9.30 22.11
C TRP A 321 -5.91 -8.33 23.13
N SER A 322 -5.80 -8.66 24.41
CA SER A 322 -6.00 -7.72 25.50
C SER A 322 -4.68 -7.02 25.79
N GLY A 323 -4.73 -5.72 26.05
CA GLY A 323 -3.53 -4.95 26.31
C GLY A 323 -3.76 -3.79 27.28
N LYS A 324 -2.64 -3.27 27.76
CA LYS A 324 -2.63 -2.06 28.61
C LYS A 324 -1.60 -1.07 28.07
N ILE A 325 -2.01 0.19 27.98
CA ILE A 325 -1.16 1.30 27.61
C ILE A 325 -0.93 2.20 28.81
N ARG A 326 0.27 2.71 28.99
CA ARG A 326 0.62 3.65 30.05
C ARG A 326 1.70 4.63 29.60
N MET A 327 1.84 5.73 30.30
CA MET A 327 2.98 6.63 30.13
C MET A 327 4.23 6.03 30.80
N ASP A 328 5.39 6.38 30.27
CA ASP A 328 6.68 6.02 30.89
C ASP A 328 6.83 6.71 32.25
N GLY A 329 7.14 5.94 33.27
CA GLY A 329 7.21 6.41 34.65
C GLY A 329 5.92 6.29 35.46
N ASP A 330 4.78 5.94 34.83
CA ASP A 330 3.55 5.66 35.55
C ASP A 330 3.61 4.30 36.28
N ASP A 331 2.86 4.21 37.39
CA ASP A 331 2.64 2.92 38.06
C ASP A 331 1.85 1.98 37.11
N THR A 332 2.22 0.71 37.11
CA THR A 332 1.61 -0.32 36.25
C THR A 332 0.11 -0.52 36.50
N ASN A 333 -0.37 -0.14 37.68
CA ASN A 333 -1.75 -0.38 38.08
C ASN A 333 -2.71 0.78 37.78
N THR A 334 -2.22 2.01 37.70
CA THR A 334 -3.06 3.19 37.50
C THR A 334 -2.38 4.17 36.58
N PRO A 335 -2.59 4.05 35.26
CA PRO A 335 -2.04 5.01 34.29
C PRO A 335 -2.60 6.41 34.57
N THR A 336 -1.73 7.38 34.74
CA THR A 336 -2.09 8.78 34.88
C THR A 336 -1.74 9.55 33.61
N GLY A 337 -2.59 10.50 33.22
CA GLY A 337 -2.27 11.39 32.09
C GLY A 337 -2.56 10.87 30.69
N LEU A 338 -3.28 9.75 30.54
CA LEU A 338 -3.75 9.34 29.23
C LEU A 338 -4.89 10.25 28.73
N PRO A 339 -4.78 10.82 27.51
CA PRO A 339 -5.86 11.64 26.95
C PRO A 339 -7.07 10.78 26.59
N PRO A 340 -8.29 11.34 26.66
CA PRO A 340 -9.49 10.66 26.20
C PRO A 340 -9.43 10.46 24.67
N GLY A 341 -9.98 9.34 24.20
CA GLY A 341 -10.04 9.05 22.76
C GLY A 341 -8.76 8.50 22.17
N LEU A 342 -7.81 8.04 22.99
CA LEU A 342 -6.62 7.32 22.55
C LEU A 342 -7.00 6.05 21.78
N VAL A 343 -6.37 5.82 20.64
CA VAL A 343 -6.66 4.67 19.78
C VAL A 343 -5.38 3.89 19.51
N VAL A 344 -5.45 2.58 19.76
CA VAL A 344 -4.44 1.61 19.33
C VAL A 344 -4.89 1.03 17.99
N SER A 345 -3.98 0.90 17.03
CA SER A 345 -4.24 0.26 15.76
C SER A 345 -3.12 -0.72 15.40
N LEU A 346 -3.52 -1.84 14.78
CA LEU A 346 -2.63 -2.84 14.24
C LEU A 346 -2.64 -2.74 12.72
N GLN A 347 -1.49 -2.47 12.15
CA GLN A 347 -1.28 -2.46 10.71
C GLN A 347 -0.60 -3.77 10.31
N PRO A 348 -1.23 -4.63 9.49
CA PRO A 348 -0.57 -5.86 9.05
C PRO A 348 0.63 -5.52 8.16
N ARG A 349 1.72 -6.25 8.32
CA ARG A 349 2.91 -6.09 7.49
C ARG A 349 2.71 -6.56 6.05
N ARG A 350 1.76 -7.48 5.86
CA ARG A 350 1.34 -7.94 4.53
C ARG A 350 -0.08 -7.43 4.23
N PRO A 351 -0.36 -6.93 3.02
CA PRO A 351 -1.67 -6.36 2.69
C PRO A 351 -2.74 -7.45 2.43
N ILE A 352 -2.67 -8.57 3.16
CA ILE A 352 -3.62 -9.68 3.05
C ILE A 352 -4.83 -9.46 3.96
N THR A 353 -4.67 -8.66 5.02
CA THR A 353 -5.72 -8.31 5.97
C THR A 353 -5.85 -6.81 6.11
N SER A 354 -7.04 -6.38 6.54
CA SER A 354 -7.28 -4.97 6.86
C SER A 354 -6.68 -4.59 8.22
N PRO A 355 -6.27 -3.33 8.40
CA PRO A 355 -5.90 -2.80 9.70
C PRO A 355 -7.06 -2.89 10.70
N THR A 356 -6.74 -3.19 11.96
CA THR A 356 -7.70 -3.21 13.05
C THR A 356 -7.44 -2.07 14.03
N ARG A 357 -8.46 -1.66 14.79
CA ARG A 357 -8.38 -0.53 15.73
C ARG A 357 -9.18 -0.82 16.98
N ALA A 358 -8.70 -0.31 18.12
CA ALA A 358 -9.39 -0.34 19.40
C ALA A 358 -9.27 1.00 20.13
N GLN A 359 -10.34 1.41 20.78
CA GLN A 359 -10.29 2.53 21.72
C GLN A 359 -9.68 2.09 23.04
N VAL A 360 -8.90 2.96 23.63
CA VAL A 360 -8.31 2.76 24.94
C VAL A 360 -9.24 3.35 25.99
N SER A 361 -9.52 2.58 27.04
CA SER A 361 -10.32 3.02 28.17
C SER A 361 -9.53 3.99 29.08
N GLU A 362 -10.20 4.66 30.01
CA GLU A 362 -9.58 5.62 30.92
C GLU A 362 -8.50 4.99 31.83
N ASN A 363 -8.61 3.69 32.12
CA ASN A 363 -7.61 2.94 32.88
C ASN A 363 -6.49 2.33 31.99
N GLY A 364 -6.43 2.72 30.71
CA GLY A 364 -5.40 2.30 29.77
C GLY A 364 -5.63 0.92 29.15
N GLU A 365 -6.74 0.26 29.40
CA GLU A 365 -7.03 -1.06 28.85
C GLU A 365 -7.62 -0.97 27.44
N PHE A 366 -7.28 -1.93 26.60
CA PHE A 366 -7.85 -2.09 25.27
C PHE A 366 -7.96 -3.57 24.89
N SER A 367 -8.85 -3.87 23.95
CA SER A 367 -8.97 -5.17 23.32
C SER A 367 -9.05 -4.98 21.82
N ILE A 368 -8.12 -5.62 21.08
CA ILE A 368 -7.96 -5.39 19.65
C ILE A 368 -7.97 -6.71 18.87
N PRO A 369 -8.80 -6.82 17.81
CA PRO A 369 -8.85 -8.04 17.01
C PRO A 369 -7.59 -8.20 16.17
N PHE A 370 -7.20 -9.48 15.99
CA PHE A 370 -6.09 -9.86 15.12
C PHE A 370 -6.41 -11.13 14.36
N VAL A 371 -5.67 -11.36 13.29
CA VAL A 371 -5.74 -12.59 12.51
C VAL A 371 -4.48 -13.41 12.74
N SER A 372 -4.65 -14.67 13.11
CA SER A 372 -3.54 -15.60 13.36
C SER A 372 -2.67 -15.78 12.11
N GLY A 373 -1.36 -15.91 12.32
CA GLY A 373 -0.38 -16.07 11.24
C GLY A 373 0.05 -14.77 10.55
N GLU A 374 -0.45 -13.60 11.03
CA GLU A 374 0.01 -12.29 10.57
C GLU A 374 1.02 -11.68 11.53
N THR A 375 1.81 -10.73 11.01
CA THR A 375 2.67 -9.87 11.81
C THR A 375 2.18 -8.44 11.67
N TYR A 376 2.03 -7.75 12.80
CA TYR A 376 1.48 -6.41 12.85
C TYR A 376 2.49 -5.40 13.38
N ASP A 377 2.40 -4.18 12.87
CA ASP A 377 2.94 -2.99 13.53
C ASP A 377 1.86 -2.33 14.35
N LEU A 378 2.20 -1.93 15.57
CA LEU A 378 1.29 -1.25 16.47
C LEU A 378 1.51 0.26 16.37
N TYR A 379 0.42 0.98 16.24
CA TYR A 379 0.37 2.45 16.25
C TYR A 379 -0.52 2.93 17.37
N VAL A 380 -0.18 4.09 17.91
CA VAL A 380 -1.02 4.84 18.84
C VAL A 380 -1.31 6.20 18.23
N THR A 381 -2.58 6.57 18.19
CA THR A 381 -3.05 7.87 17.68
C THR A 381 -3.89 8.59 18.72
N ASN A 382 -4.02 9.91 18.58
CA ASN A 382 -4.69 10.80 19.54
C ASN A 382 -4.00 10.88 20.91
N GLY A 383 -2.71 10.52 20.98
CA GLY A 383 -1.87 10.75 22.15
C GLY A 383 -1.42 12.21 22.30
N PRO A 384 -0.74 12.56 23.40
CA PRO A 384 -0.09 13.85 23.52
C PRO A 384 0.86 14.12 22.34
N SER A 385 0.92 15.36 21.88
CA SER A 385 1.69 15.74 20.69
C SER A 385 3.19 15.48 20.81
N ASP A 386 3.70 15.43 22.02
CA ASP A 386 5.09 15.16 22.39
C ASP A 386 5.34 13.70 22.77
N SER A 387 4.33 12.83 22.69
CA SER A 387 4.46 11.42 23.02
C SER A 387 4.91 10.58 21.80
N TYR A 388 5.58 9.48 22.08
CA TYR A 388 5.95 8.47 21.11
C TYR A 388 5.82 7.06 21.68
N VAL A 389 5.65 6.04 20.86
CA VAL A 389 5.66 4.65 21.35
C VAL A 389 7.10 4.26 21.67
N LYS A 390 7.37 4.09 22.96
CA LYS A 390 8.69 3.75 23.50
C LYS A 390 8.94 2.25 23.50
N SER A 391 7.92 1.45 23.82
CA SER A 391 8.02 0.01 23.95
C SER A 391 6.69 -0.67 23.66
N VAL A 392 6.74 -1.82 23.02
CA VAL A 392 5.61 -2.74 22.84
C VAL A 392 6.08 -4.12 23.24
N ARG A 393 5.47 -4.71 24.27
CA ARG A 393 5.86 -5.99 24.83
C ARG A 393 4.75 -7.02 24.77
N VAL A 394 5.16 -8.26 24.49
CA VAL A 394 4.34 -9.46 24.62
C VAL A 394 5.05 -10.41 25.56
N ALA A 395 4.42 -10.81 26.67
CA ALA A 395 5.06 -11.68 27.68
C ALA A 395 6.46 -11.18 28.09
N ASN A 396 6.62 -9.87 28.30
CA ASN A 396 7.87 -9.18 28.65
C ASN A 396 8.94 -9.13 27.53
N ALA A 397 8.71 -9.69 26.34
CA ALA A 397 9.62 -9.60 25.20
C ALA A 397 9.32 -8.33 24.38
N GLU A 398 10.35 -7.54 24.08
CA GLU A 398 10.22 -6.34 23.25
C GLU A 398 9.90 -6.71 21.79
N GLN A 399 8.88 -6.09 21.21
CA GLN A 399 8.37 -6.39 19.87
C GLN A 399 8.28 -5.16 18.95
N LEU A 400 8.58 -3.96 19.43
CA LEU A 400 8.36 -2.72 18.68
C LEU A 400 9.00 -2.74 17.28
N ASP A 401 10.21 -3.22 17.16
CA ASP A 401 10.94 -3.26 15.88
C ASP A 401 10.68 -4.55 15.09
N GLN A 402 10.47 -5.65 15.79
CA GLN A 402 10.24 -6.96 15.16
C GLN A 402 8.79 -7.12 14.67
N GLY A 403 7.85 -6.36 15.25
CA GLY A 403 6.42 -6.48 15.05
C GLY A 403 5.78 -7.58 15.88
N LEU A 404 4.47 -7.49 16.03
CA LEU A 404 3.66 -8.42 16.80
C LEU A 404 3.27 -9.62 15.93
N ALA A 405 3.90 -10.77 16.17
CA ALA A 405 3.55 -12.02 15.51
C ALA A 405 2.33 -12.65 16.17
N ALA A 406 1.26 -12.81 15.40
CA ALA A 406 0.00 -13.42 15.85
C ALA A 406 0.06 -14.95 15.72
N SER A 407 0.27 -15.66 16.83
CA SER A 407 0.31 -17.13 16.85
C SER A 407 -1.09 -17.73 16.93
N SER A 408 -1.31 -18.85 16.21
CA SER A 408 -2.53 -19.64 16.33
C SER A 408 -2.53 -20.45 17.63
N GLY A 409 -3.66 -20.48 18.36
CA GLY A 409 -3.88 -21.40 19.49
C GLY A 409 -3.18 -21.05 20.80
N GLY A 410 -2.61 -19.85 20.91
CA GLY A 410 -2.01 -19.36 22.15
C GLY A 410 -3.03 -18.74 23.11
N VAL A 411 -2.78 -18.87 24.42
CA VAL A 411 -3.47 -18.06 25.45
C VAL A 411 -3.32 -16.58 25.06
N PRO A 412 -4.37 -15.75 25.15
CA PRO A 412 -4.27 -14.32 24.88
C PRO A 412 -3.16 -13.72 25.74
N THR A 413 -2.02 -13.45 25.13
CA THR A 413 -0.89 -12.85 25.84
C THR A 413 -1.14 -11.37 25.89
N ALA A 414 -1.12 -10.78 27.10
CA ALA A 414 -1.37 -9.36 27.29
C ALA A 414 -0.29 -8.52 26.59
N LEU A 415 -0.73 -7.53 25.82
CA LEU A 415 0.14 -6.51 25.26
C LEU A 415 0.41 -5.43 26.30
N GLU A 416 1.66 -5.07 26.49
CA GLU A 416 2.03 -3.87 27.24
C GLU A 416 2.58 -2.83 26.26
N VAL A 417 1.97 -1.64 26.26
CA VAL A 417 2.39 -0.51 25.43
C VAL A 417 2.85 0.62 26.34
N ILE A 418 4.06 1.10 26.14
CA ILE A 418 4.62 2.21 26.92
C ILE A 418 4.81 3.40 25.99
N LEU A 419 4.21 4.53 26.34
CA LEU A 419 4.40 5.81 25.69
C LEU A 419 5.47 6.62 26.43
N GLY A 420 6.48 7.09 25.69
CA GLY A 420 7.39 8.12 26.19
C GLY A 420 6.67 9.46 26.24
N ALA A 421 6.77 10.14 27.38
CA ALA A 421 6.07 11.41 27.63
C ALA A 421 6.82 12.64 27.11
N ARG A 422 8.09 12.48 26.70
CA ARG A 422 8.97 13.57 26.29
C ARG A 422 9.69 13.23 25.00
N GLY A 423 8.93 13.10 23.92
CA GLY A 423 9.52 12.99 22.59
C GLY A 423 10.29 14.24 22.21
N GLY A 424 11.33 14.07 21.39
CA GLY A 424 12.08 15.21 20.88
C GLY A 424 11.25 16.03 19.90
N GLN A 425 11.71 17.26 19.63
CA GLN A 425 11.10 18.18 18.68
C GLN A 425 12.17 18.78 17.77
N VAL A 426 11.84 18.90 16.48
CA VAL A 426 12.64 19.67 15.52
C VAL A 426 11.82 20.86 15.06
N LEU A 427 12.31 22.06 15.36
CA LEU A 427 11.80 23.31 14.82
C LEU A 427 12.78 23.78 13.75
N GLY A 428 12.28 24.13 12.59
CA GLY A 428 13.20 24.44 11.51
C GLY A 428 12.66 25.41 10.48
N ARG A 429 13.58 25.76 9.57
CA ARG A 429 13.29 26.59 8.42
C ARG A 429 13.77 25.93 7.14
N ALA A 430 12.88 25.83 6.17
CA ALA A 430 13.18 25.37 4.82
C ALA A 430 13.58 26.56 3.94
N VAL A 431 14.70 26.43 3.25
CA VAL A 431 15.23 27.44 2.32
C VAL A 431 15.51 26.78 0.96
N THR A 432 15.58 27.57 -0.09
CA THR A 432 16.03 27.10 -1.40
C THR A 432 17.57 27.01 -1.44
N ALA A 433 18.14 26.72 -2.60
CA ALA A 433 19.60 26.78 -2.81
C ALA A 433 20.19 28.16 -2.46
N ASP A 434 19.42 29.24 -2.62
CA ASP A 434 19.73 30.54 -2.03
C ASP A 434 19.13 30.59 -0.60
N PRO A 435 19.96 30.58 0.46
CA PRO A 435 19.50 30.55 1.85
C PRO A 435 18.72 31.80 2.27
N LYS A 436 18.69 32.84 1.46
CA LYS A 436 17.86 34.04 1.68
C LYS A 436 16.43 33.86 1.19
N VAL A 437 16.17 32.84 0.36
CA VAL A 437 14.86 32.54 -0.22
C VAL A 437 14.24 31.39 0.54
N VAL A 438 13.09 31.62 1.14
CA VAL A 438 12.35 30.57 1.86
C VAL A 438 11.74 29.60 0.90
N ALA A 439 11.79 28.30 1.24
CA ALA A 439 11.16 27.23 0.49
C ALA A 439 9.75 26.95 1.04
N SER A 440 8.82 27.88 0.77
CA SER A 440 7.44 27.80 1.21
C SER A 440 6.75 26.57 0.63
N GLY A 441 6.01 25.81 1.45
CA GLY A 441 5.31 24.61 1.05
C GLY A 441 6.22 23.41 0.75
N ALA A 442 7.52 23.51 1.05
CA ALA A 442 8.44 22.39 0.92
C ALA A 442 8.00 21.22 1.79
N THR A 443 8.12 20.02 1.28
CA THR A 443 7.97 18.80 2.07
C THR A 443 9.28 18.51 2.79
N ILE A 444 9.19 18.24 4.09
CA ILE A 444 10.31 17.92 4.96
C ILE A 444 10.11 16.52 5.47
N ALA A 445 11.12 15.67 5.33
CA ALA A 445 11.12 14.31 5.86
C ALA A 445 12.23 14.12 6.88
N LEU A 446 11.92 13.39 7.93
CA LEU A 446 12.86 12.89 8.93
C LEU A 446 12.95 11.36 8.77
N ILE A 447 14.14 10.87 8.46
CA ILE A 447 14.45 9.46 8.18
C ILE A 447 15.35 8.95 9.31
N PRO A 448 15.07 7.82 9.96
CA PRO A 448 15.98 7.25 10.97
C PRO A 448 17.32 6.85 10.34
N ASP A 449 18.42 7.01 11.10
CA ASP A 449 19.78 6.63 10.69
C ASP A 449 20.38 5.61 11.69
N PRO A 450 20.56 4.35 11.32
CA PRO A 450 20.28 3.76 10.01
C PRO A 450 18.78 3.62 9.73
N PRO A 451 18.38 3.51 8.44
CA PRO A 451 16.99 3.21 8.09
C PRO A 451 16.56 1.89 8.72
N ILE A 452 15.54 1.94 9.55
CA ILE A 452 15.02 0.79 10.28
C ILE A 452 13.53 0.63 9.99
N GLY A 453 13.03 -0.59 10.12
CA GLY A 453 11.60 -0.88 9.96
C GLY A 453 10.70 -0.29 11.07
N ARG A 454 11.19 0.70 11.81
CA ARG A 454 10.41 1.42 12.83
C ARG A 454 9.59 2.52 12.18
N VAL A 455 8.38 2.18 11.88
CA VAL A 455 7.43 3.02 11.14
C VAL A 455 7.24 4.40 11.75
N GLN A 456 7.21 4.50 13.08
CA GLN A 456 6.97 5.75 13.82
C GLN A 456 8.17 6.70 13.85
N ALA A 457 9.35 6.22 13.46
CA ALA A 457 10.55 7.03 13.38
C ALA A 457 10.63 7.86 12.08
N TYR A 458 9.84 7.49 11.06
CA TYR A 458 9.72 8.26 9.83
C TYR A 458 8.61 9.29 9.98
N GLN A 459 8.93 10.54 9.87
CA GLN A 459 7.94 11.61 9.90
C GLN A 459 8.09 12.53 8.71
N THR A 460 6.98 13.11 8.26
CA THR A 460 6.94 14.11 7.21
C THR A 460 6.06 15.28 7.64
N THR A 461 6.46 16.50 7.25
CA THR A 461 5.68 17.72 7.46
C THR A 461 5.83 18.63 6.25
N GLN A 462 5.05 19.71 6.21
CA GLN A 462 5.18 20.76 5.20
C GLN A 462 5.59 22.08 5.87
N ALA A 463 6.46 22.80 5.20
CA ALA A 463 6.83 24.14 5.61
C ALA A 463 5.68 25.13 5.33
N ASP A 464 5.47 26.08 6.22
CA ASP A 464 4.49 27.16 6.07
C ASP A 464 4.92 28.20 5.01
N GLU A 465 4.15 29.28 4.86
CA GLU A 465 4.43 30.37 3.93
C GLU A 465 5.74 31.12 4.22
N TYR A 466 6.24 31.02 5.45
CA TYR A 466 7.52 31.60 5.90
C TYR A 466 8.67 30.59 5.88
N GLY A 467 8.40 29.38 5.41
CA GLY A 467 9.35 28.28 5.39
C GLY A 467 9.53 27.56 6.72
N ASN A 468 8.77 27.89 7.77
CA ASN A 468 8.91 27.23 9.06
C ASN A 468 8.24 25.87 9.06
N PHE A 469 8.83 24.92 9.77
CA PHE A 469 8.26 23.59 9.98
C PHE A 469 8.47 23.11 11.42
N SER A 470 7.64 22.16 11.84
CA SER A 470 7.75 21.48 13.14
C SER A 470 7.51 19.98 12.98
N LEU A 471 8.35 19.19 13.66
CA LEU A 471 8.22 17.75 13.85
C LEU A 471 8.27 17.49 15.35
N GLN A 472 7.30 16.76 15.90
CA GLN A 472 7.12 16.56 17.34
C GLN A 472 6.93 15.08 17.65
N GLY A 473 7.09 14.70 18.93
CA GLY A 473 6.91 13.33 19.38
C GLY A 473 7.96 12.38 18.80
N LEU A 474 9.18 12.87 18.61
CA LEU A 474 10.24 12.09 17.99
C LEU A 474 10.91 11.16 19.00
N PRO A 475 11.00 9.85 18.70
CA PRO A 475 11.82 8.95 19.49
C PRO A 475 13.27 9.43 19.55
N PRO A 476 14.00 9.25 20.67
CA PRO A 476 15.44 9.52 20.73
C PRO A 476 16.20 8.68 19.70
N GLY A 477 17.12 9.31 18.97
CA GLY A 477 17.86 8.61 17.92
C GLY A 477 18.65 9.52 16.99
N LYS A 478 19.27 8.90 15.99
CA LYS A 478 19.92 9.60 14.88
C LYS A 478 18.97 9.64 13.68
N TYR A 479 18.98 10.75 12.99
CA TYR A 479 18.08 11.00 11.88
C TYR A 479 18.78 11.77 10.75
N LEU A 480 18.24 11.62 9.56
CA LEU A 480 18.53 12.44 8.40
C LEU A 480 17.32 13.31 8.08
N LEU A 481 17.52 14.63 8.02
CA LEU A 481 16.50 15.59 7.66
C LEU A 481 16.67 15.99 6.19
N VAL A 482 15.64 15.77 5.38
CA VAL A 482 15.66 16.04 3.92
C VAL A 482 14.47 16.92 3.55
N GLY A 483 14.67 17.87 2.63
CA GLY A 483 13.60 18.75 2.16
C GLY A 483 13.55 18.83 0.63
N TRP A 484 12.33 19.00 0.07
CA TRP A 484 12.14 19.20 -1.36
C TRP A 484 10.87 20.02 -1.66
N LEU A 485 10.86 20.70 -2.80
CA LEU A 485 9.70 21.45 -3.26
C LEU A 485 8.77 20.60 -4.13
N ASP A 486 9.29 19.99 -5.18
CA ASP A 486 8.47 19.29 -6.18
C ASP A 486 8.63 17.76 -6.10
N GLN A 487 9.86 17.29 -6.22
CA GLN A 487 10.16 15.87 -6.28
C GLN A 487 11.16 15.52 -5.18
N ALA A 488 10.86 14.46 -4.44
CA ALA A 488 11.79 13.93 -3.46
C ALA A 488 13.14 13.60 -4.14
N PRO A 489 14.27 13.98 -3.55
CA PRO A 489 15.60 13.74 -4.12
C PRO A 489 15.97 12.25 -4.09
N CYS A 490 15.25 11.45 -3.31
CA CYS A 490 15.46 10.03 -3.09
C CYS A 490 14.15 9.39 -2.64
N ASP A 491 14.07 8.06 -2.68
CA ASP A 491 13.00 7.33 -2.00
C ASP A 491 13.29 7.27 -0.50
N ILE A 492 12.67 8.17 0.28
CA ILE A 492 12.88 8.34 1.72
C ILE A 492 12.56 7.08 2.55
N TYR A 493 11.85 6.13 1.99
CA TYR A 493 11.49 4.87 2.64
C TYR A 493 12.35 3.70 2.20
N ASN A 494 13.15 3.86 1.15
CA ASN A 494 14.01 2.83 0.59
C ASN A 494 15.39 2.85 1.28
N PRO A 495 15.77 1.81 2.05
CA PRO A 495 17.11 1.73 2.65
C PRO A 495 18.25 1.79 1.63
N ASP A 496 18.04 1.26 0.43
CA ASP A 496 19.06 1.24 -0.63
C ASP A 496 19.31 2.64 -1.21
N ASP A 497 18.31 3.53 -1.15
CA ASP A 497 18.41 4.93 -1.60
C ASP A 497 18.92 5.86 -0.48
N PHE A 498 19.16 5.37 0.72
CA PHE A 498 19.53 6.20 1.87
C PHE A 498 20.81 7.01 1.63
N VAL A 499 21.79 6.44 0.92
CA VAL A 499 23.02 7.16 0.55
C VAL A 499 22.72 8.37 -0.36
N ALA A 500 21.77 8.22 -1.30
CA ALA A 500 21.32 9.35 -2.13
C ALA A 500 20.61 10.41 -1.29
N CYS A 501 19.81 9.99 -0.30
CA CYS A 501 19.21 10.89 0.69
C CYS A 501 20.25 11.64 1.52
N GLN A 502 21.31 10.96 1.99
CA GLN A 502 22.40 11.57 2.78
C GLN A 502 23.10 12.69 2.03
N ALA A 503 23.26 12.56 0.71
CA ALA A 503 23.93 13.57 -0.11
C ALA A 503 23.13 14.92 -0.16
N GLN A 504 21.83 14.87 0.15
CA GLN A 504 20.91 16.01 0.06
C GLN A 504 20.37 16.46 1.43
N GLY A 505 20.70 15.74 2.51
CA GLY A 505 20.13 15.93 3.83
C GLY A 505 21.12 16.41 4.88
N ALA A 506 20.59 16.76 6.04
CA ALA A 506 21.33 17.12 7.24
C ALA A 506 21.16 16.07 8.33
N SER A 507 22.27 15.55 8.86
CA SER A 507 22.23 14.60 9.97
C SER A 507 21.90 15.30 11.29
N LEU A 508 20.99 14.72 12.06
CA LEU A 508 20.55 15.19 13.37
C LEU A 508 20.65 14.06 14.40
N THR A 509 20.98 14.42 15.64
CA THR A 509 20.79 13.53 16.79
C THR A 509 19.80 14.21 17.73
N ILE A 510 18.81 13.47 18.17
CA ILE A 510 17.73 13.96 19.02
C ILE A 510 17.74 13.14 20.31
N ALA A 511 17.84 13.83 21.44
CA ALA A 511 17.69 13.23 22.76
C ALA A 511 16.24 13.31 23.25
N GLU A 512 15.93 12.57 24.31
CA GLU A 512 14.60 12.62 24.93
C GLU A 512 14.28 14.04 25.44
N GLY A 513 13.15 14.59 25.00
CA GLY A 513 12.70 15.93 25.37
C GLY A 513 13.53 17.07 24.79
N GLU A 514 14.45 16.79 23.87
CA GLU A 514 15.30 17.82 23.24
C GLU A 514 14.49 18.60 22.21
N GLU A 515 14.58 19.93 22.26
CA GLU A 515 14.18 20.80 21.16
C GLU A 515 15.40 21.14 20.30
N ARG A 516 15.36 20.77 19.04
CA ARG A 516 16.44 20.97 18.08
C ARG A 516 16.04 21.97 17.00
N SER A 517 16.85 23.02 16.83
CA SER A 517 16.69 23.92 15.69
C SER A 517 17.44 23.39 14.48
N ALA A 518 16.82 23.43 13.29
CA ALA A 518 17.43 22.97 12.05
C ALA A 518 17.07 23.84 10.86
N GLN A 519 18.00 23.92 9.89
CA GLN A 519 17.73 24.47 8.57
C GLN A 519 17.89 23.39 7.53
N VAL A 520 16.97 23.32 6.57
CA VAL A 520 17.03 22.36 5.48
C VAL A 520 16.94 23.06 4.15
N THR A 521 17.78 22.65 3.20
CA THR A 521 17.69 23.12 1.81
C THR A 521 16.70 22.22 1.07
N ALA A 522 15.68 22.83 0.47
CA ALA A 522 14.67 22.16 -0.34
C ALA A 522 14.84 22.58 -1.80
N ASN A 523 15.20 21.64 -2.64
CA ASN A 523 15.45 21.83 -4.07
C ASN A 523 14.23 21.46 -4.91
#